data_1383d9546e75b7e0809419f915edb0a6
#
_entry.id   1383d9546e75b7e0809419f915edb0a6
#
_cell.length_a   1.000
_cell.length_b   1.000
_cell.length_c   1.000
_cell.angle_alpha   90.00
_cell.angle_beta   90.00
_cell.angle_gamma   90.00
#
_symmetry.space_group_name_H-M   'P 1'
#
loop_
_entity.id
_entity.type
_entity.pdbx_description
1 polymer ?
#
loop_
_entity_poly.entity_id
_entity_poly.type
_entity_poly.pdbx_seq_one_letter_code
_entity_poly.pdbx_strand_id
1 'polypeptide(L)'
;DDSTVLIRLPTQPTEAGTQIAVTAVRTALEKSIPGSRLVRTDAVGASVSAELFRNGMLALGISLLMILAYIWFRFEWQFAVGAVVTLVLDITKAIGFLALTRIEFDLVMVAAILTVLGYSTNDKVVVYDRVRENLRKYKTMPLRALIDLSINETLNRTLGTSMTVFLASLPLALFGGASIS
;
A
#
# COMPACT_ATOMS: atom_id res chain seq x y z
N ASP A 1 -14.37 13.52 -30.41
CA ASP A 1 -14.32 13.34 -28.93
C ASP A 1 -14.65 11.90 -28.62
N ASP A 2 -13.59 11.05 -28.47
CA ASP A 2 -13.74 9.66 -28.06
C ASP A 2 -13.97 9.63 -26.55
N SER A 3 -15.24 9.72 -26.13
CA SER A 3 -15.61 9.51 -24.74
C SER A 3 -15.65 8.01 -24.47
N THR A 4 -14.69 7.53 -23.68
CA THR A 4 -14.69 6.16 -23.17
C THR A 4 -15.57 6.08 -21.92
N VAL A 5 -16.47 5.11 -21.87
CA VAL A 5 -17.34 4.83 -20.72
C VAL A 5 -16.94 3.50 -20.12
N LEU A 6 -16.68 3.47 -18.82
CA LEU A 6 -16.42 2.24 -18.08
C LEU A 6 -17.72 1.68 -17.52
N ILE A 7 -18.08 0.46 -17.94
CA ILE A 7 -19.24 -0.25 -17.43
C ILE A 7 -18.76 -1.38 -16.51
N ARG A 8 -19.08 -1.29 -15.22
CA ARG A 8 -18.77 -2.33 -14.25
C ARG A 8 -19.95 -3.28 -14.09
N LEU A 9 -19.70 -4.56 -14.23
CA LEU A 9 -20.68 -5.62 -14.02
C LEU A 9 -20.39 -6.34 -12.69
N PRO A 10 -21.42 -6.80 -11.97
CA PRO A 10 -21.20 -7.61 -10.77
C PRO A 10 -20.51 -8.93 -11.16
N THR A 11 -19.64 -9.40 -10.28
CA THR A 11 -18.86 -10.63 -10.46
C THR A 11 -19.81 -11.82 -10.66
N GLN A 12 -19.61 -12.57 -11.71
CA GLN A 12 -20.40 -13.78 -12.01
C GLN A 12 -19.71 -15.01 -11.37
N PRO A 13 -20.46 -16.01 -10.86
CA PRO A 13 -19.91 -17.18 -10.19
C PRO A 13 -19.15 -18.14 -11.11
N THR A 14 -19.32 -18.01 -12.43
CA THR A 14 -18.70 -18.87 -13.44
C THR A 14 -18.17 -18.09 -14.63
N GLU A 15 -17.10 -18.56 -15.28
CA GLU A 15 -16.53 -17.94 -16.49
C GLU A 15 -17.57 -17.87 -17.63
N ALA A 16 -18.41 -18.92 -17.78
CA ALA A 16 -19.50 -18.91 -18.73
C ALA A 16 -20.53 -17.81 -18.44
N GLY A 17 -20.85 -17.55 -17.17
CA GLY A 17 -21.71 -16.45 -16.75
C GLY A 17 -21.12 -15.08 -17.10
N THR A 18 -19.81 -14.91 -16.94
CA THR A 18 -19.10 -13.69 -17.30
C THR A 18 -19.17 -13.43 -18.82
N GLN A 19 -18.95 -14.45 -19.66
CA GLN A 19 -19.05 -14.31 -21.10
C GLN A 19 -20.49 -14.00 -21.56
N ILE A 20 -21.49 -14.62 -20.95
CA ILE A 20 -22.89 -14.33 -21.23
C ILE A 20 -23.22 -12.87 -20.86
N ALA A 21 -22.78 -12.40 -19.70
CA ALA A 21 -23.00 -11.02 -19.26
C ALA A 21 -22.31 -10.00 -20.19
N VAL A 22 -21.06 -10.24 -20.58
CA VAL A 22 -20.33 -9.40 -21.55
C VAL A 22 -21.04 -9.35 -22.90
N THR A 23 -21.50 -10.49 -23.39
CA THR A 23 -22.23 -10.57 -24.68
C THR A 23 -23.56 -9.85 -24.60
N ALA A 24 -24.29 -9.99 -23.49
CA ALA A 24 -25.57 -9.29 -23.29
C ALA A 24 -25.39 -7.77 -23.25
N VAL A 25 -24.37 -7.27 -22.56
CA VAL A 25 -24.04 -5.83 -22.51
C VAL A 25 -23.62 -5.33 -23.89
N ARG A 26 -22.79 -6.07 -24.60
CA ARG A 26 -22.37 -5.72 -25.95
C ARG A 26 -23.58 -5.59 -26.90
N THR A 27 -24.48 -6.58 -26.90
CA THR A 27 -25.68 -6.57 -27.73
C THR A 27 -26.63 -5.41 -27.36
N ALA A 28 -26.75 -5.09 -26.07
CA ALA A 28 -27.54 -3.96 -25.59
C ALA A 28 -26.92 -2.63 -26.01
N LEU A 29 -25.58 -2.47 -25.96
CA LEU A 29 -24.89 -1.28 -26.41
C LEU A 29 -24.96 -1.07 -27.92
N GLU A 30 -24.78 -2.11 -28.73
CA GLU A 30 -24.93 -2.05 -30.20
C GLU A 30 -26.31 -1.62 -30.61
N LYS A 31 -27.36 -2.01 -29.85
CA LYS A 31 -28.74 -1.63 -30.09
C LYS A 31 -29.06 -0.19 -29.65
N SER A 32 -28.43 0.28 -28.55
CA SER A 32 -28.73 1.60 -27.97
C SER A 32 -27.85 2.71 -28.54
N ILE A 33 -26.62 2.41 -28.93
CA ILE A 33 -25.63 3.36 -29.44
C ILE A 33 -24.95 2.75 -30.66
N PRO A 34 -25.52 2.91 -31.86
CA PRO A 34 -24.90 2.44 -33.08
C PRO A 34 -23.54 3.10 -33.32
N GLY A 35 -22.50 2.30 -33.47
CA GLY A 35 -21.10 2.79 -33.60
C GLY A 35 -20.25 2.70 -32.33
N SER A 36 -20.81 2.23 -31.22
CA SER A 36 -20.02 1.94 -30.02
C SER A 36 -19.01 0.80 -30.28
N ARG A 37 -17.75 0.99 -29.89
CA ARG A 37 -16.69 0.02 -30.05
C ARG A 37 -16.22 -0.46 -28.70
N LEU A 38 -16.20 -1.77 -28.47
CA LEU A 38 -15.62 -2.35 -27.29
C LEU A 38 -14.10 -2.19 -27.35
N VAL A 39 -13.54 -1.36 -26.48
CA VAL A 39 -12.09 -1.04 -26.44
C VAL A 39 -11.34 -2.08 -25.64
N ARG A 40 -11.90 -2.48 -24.48
CA ARG A 40 -11.27 -3.45 -23.57
C ARG A 40 -12.31 -4.16 -22.73
N THR A 41 -12.08 -5.42 -22.43
CA THR A 41 -12.88 -6.20 -21.48
C THR A 41 -11.93 -6.83 -20.47
N ASP A 42 -11.99 -6.39 -19.24
CA ASP A 42 -11.25 -7.01 -18.15
C ASP A 42 -12.26 -7.85 -17.35
N ALA A 43 -12.23 -9.18 -17.57
CA ALA A 43 -13.08 -10.12 -16.85
C ALA A 43 -12.25 -10.89 -15.82
N VAL A 44 -12.48 -10.61 -14.54
CA VAL A 44 -11.85 -11.38 -13.46
C VAL A 44 -12.90 -12.30 -12.85
N GLY A 45 -12.74 -13.61 -13.01
CA GLY A 45 -13.61 -14.63 -12.41
C GLY A 45 -13.55 -14.58 -10.88
N ALA A 46 -14.66 -14.94 -10.20
CA ALA A 46 -14.73 -14.96 -8.74
C ALA A 46 -13.65 -15.86 -8.08
N SER A 47 -13.28 -16.95 -8.73
CA SER A 47 -12.21 -17.84 -8.28
C SER A 47 -10.83 -17.18 -8.35
N VAL A 48 -10.56 -16.45 -9.44
CA VAL A 48 -9.29 -15.71 -9.63
C VAL A 48 -9.19 -14.57 -8.62
N SER A 49 -10.27 -13.83 -8.39
CA SER A 49 -10.31 -12.77 -7.38
C SER A 49 -10.03 -13.30 -5.98
N ALA A 50 -10.63 -14.44 -5.60
CA ALA A 50 -10.41 -15.07 -4.30
C ALA A 50 -8.96 -15.57 -4.15
N GLU A 51 -8.37 -16.12 -5.21
CA GLU A 51 -6.98 -16.56 -5.21
C GLU A 51 -6.02 -15.38 -5.10
N LEU A 52 -6.23 -14.30 -5.86
CA LEU A 52 -5.45 -13.08 -5.80
C LEU A 52 -5.52 -12.44 -4.41
N PHE A 53 -6.71 -12.37 -3.81
CA PHE A 53 -6.89 -11.87 -2.45
C PHE A 53 -6.12 -12.71 -1.44
N ARG A 54 -6.26 -14.03 -1.50
CA ARG A 54 -5.53 -14.95 -0.61
C ARG A 54 -4.02 -14.79 -0.76
N ASN A 55 -3.51 -14.75 -1.99
CA ASN A 55 -2.08 -14.60 -2.26
C ASN A 55 -1.58 -13.22 -1.82
N GLY A 56 -2.35 -12.17 -2.00
CA GLY A 56 -2.08 -10.83 -1.50
C GLY A 56 -1.98 -10.79 0.03
N MET A 57 -2.92 -11.41 0.74
CA MET A 57 -2.91 -11.50 2.20
C MET A 57 -1.73 -12.34 2.71
N LEU A 58 -1.39 -13.44 2.02
CA LEU A 58 -0.19 -14.23 2.34
C LEU A 58 1.10 -13.43 2.13
N ALA A 59 1.22 -12.72 1.01
CA ALA A 59 2.37 -11.86 0.73
C ALA A 59 2.52 -10.76 1.80
N LEU A 60 1.42 -10.12 2.19
CA LEU A 60 1.40 -9.13 3.27
C LEU A 60 1.87 -9.75 4.60
N GLY A 61 1.32 -10.89 4.99
CA GLY A 61 1.67 -11.59 6.23
C GLY A 61 3.14 -12.01 6.27
N ILE A 62 3.64 -12.62 5.19
CA ILE A 62 5.05 -13.05 5.09
C ILE A 62 5.97 -11.82 5.14
N SER A 63 5.65 -10.75 4.42
CA SER A 63 6.46 -9.53 4.43
C SER A 63 6.54 -8.90 5.82
N LEU A 64 5.42 -8.85 6.55
CA LEU A 64 5.38 -8.37 7.93
C LEU A 64 6.25 -9.23 8.85
N LEU A 65 6.17 -10.56 8.74
CA LEU A 65 7.01 -11.48 9.51
C LEU A 65 8.50 -11.27 9.20
N MET A 66 8.85 -11.09 7.93
CA MET A 66 10.22 -10.81 7.51
C MET A 66 10.74 -9.49 8.08
N ILE A 67 9.92 -8.43 8.06
CA ILE A 67 10.24 -7.13 8.65
C ILE A 67 10.47 -7.28 10.17
N LEU A 68 9.57 -7.97 10.87
CA LEU A 68 9.68 -8.20 12.31
C LEU A 68 10.92 -9.02 12.65
N ALA A 69 11.20 -10.09 11.91
CA ALA A 69 12.41 -10.90 12.08
C ALA A 69 13.67 -10.05 11.88
N TYR A 70 13.72 -9.24 10.82
CA TYR A 70 14.83 -8.33 10.56
C TYR A 70 15.06 -7.37 11.73
N ILE A 71 14.02 -6.72 12.24
CA ILE A 71 14.12 -5.78 13.37
C ILE A 71 14.58 -6.51 14.62
N TRP A 72 14.05 -7.71 14.88
CA TRP A 72 14.44 -8.54 16.03
C TRP A 72 15.92 -8.90 16.02
N PHE A 73 16.46 -9.30 14.87
CA PHE A 73 17.89 -9.61 14.73
C PHE A 73 18.78 -8.37 14.75
N ARG A 74 18.29 -7.24 14.23
CA ARG A 74 19.08 -6.01 14.06
C ARG A 74 19.16 -5.17 15.32
N PHE A 75 18.12 -5.20 16.16
CA PHE A 75 17.97 -4.34 17.33
C PHE A 75 17.76 -5.14 18.62
N GLU A 76 18.01 -4.47 19.75
CA GLU A 76 17.69 -5.01 21.06
C GLU A 76 16.17 -5.13 21.24
N TRP A 77 15.73 -6.06 22.10
CA TRP A 77 14.32 -6.41 22.25
C TRP A 77 13.40 -5.22 22.58
N GLN A 78 13.89 -4.19 23.29
CA GLN A 78 13.12 -2.99 23.61
C GLN A 78 12.72 -2.21 22.34
N PHE A 79 13.65 -2.07 21.39
CA PHE A 79 13.41 -1.43 20.11
C PHE A 79 12.50 -2.28 19.22
N ALA A 80 12.66 -3.61 19.29
CA ALA A 80 11.81 -4.54 18.57
C ALA A 80 10.33 -4.41 18.99
N VAL A 81 10.05 -4.33 20.30
CA VAL A 81 8.70 -4.11 20.82
C VAL A 81 8.13 -2.78 20.34
N GLY A 82 8.89 -1.69 20.40
CA GLY A 82 8.48 -0.38 19.89
C GLY A 82 8.16 -0.41 18.39
N ALA A 83 8.97 -1.12 17.61
CA ALA A 83 8.74 -1.29 16.17
C ALA A 83 7.46 -2.09 15.87
N VAL A 84 7.19 -3.16 16.62
CA VAL A 84 5.94 -3.93 16.48
C VAL A 84 4.72 -3.05 16.73
N VAL A 85 4.71 -2.30 17.84
CA VAL A 85 3.60 -1.40 18.19
C VAL A 85 3.36 -0.38 17.08
N THR A 86 4.42 0.28 16.61
CA THR A 86 4.30 1.28 15.54
C THR A 86 3.89 0.65 14.20
N LEU A 87 4.32 -0.57 13.90
CA LEU A 87 3.92 -1.30 12.69
C LEU A 87 2.41 -1.62 12.71
N VAL A 88 1.89 -2.08 13.85
CA VAL A 88 0.44 -2.31 14.06
C VAL A 88 -0.34 -1.00 13.87
N LEU A 89 0.16 0.11 14.41
CA LEU A 89 -0.47 1.43 14.22
C LEU A 89 -0.46 1.86 12.75
N ASP A 90 0.61 1.62 12.01
CA ASP A 90 0.71 1.97 10.59
C ASP A 90 -0.27 1.15 9.74
N ILE A 91 -0.39 -0.15 10.00
CA ILE A 91 -1.37 -1.02 9.35
C ILE A 91 -2.80 -0.54 9.68
N THR A 92 -3.07 -0.23 10.93
CA THR A 92 -4.39 0.25 11.38
C THR A 92 -4.76 1.56 10.67
N LYS A 93 -3.80 2.49 10.53
CA LYS A 93 -4.02 3.74 9.78
C LYS A 93 -4.27 3.49 8.29
N ALA A 94 -3.50 2.58 7.67
CA ALA A 94 -3.68 2.22 6.27
C ALA A 94 -5.07 1.61 6.02
N ILE A 95 -5.48 0.64 6.84
CA ILE A 95 -6.81 0.03 6.75
C ILE A 95 -7.90 1.07 7.04
N GLY A 96 -7.72 1.92 8.04
CA GLY A 96 -8.64 3.02 8.35
C GLY A 96 -8.83 3.98 7.19
N PHE A 97 -7.76 4.34 6.50
CA PHE A 97 -7.80 5.17 5.29
C PHE A 97 -8.58 4.49 4.16
N LEU A 98 -8.31 3.20 3.89
CA LEU A 98 -9.05 2.43 2.89
C LEU A 98 -10.54 2.33 3.22
N ALA A 99 -10.88 2.11 4.48
CA ALA A 99 -12.28 2.05 4.93
C ALA A 99 -13.01 3.39 4.76
N LEU A 100 -12.33 4.51 4.98
CA LEU A 100 -12.89 5.86 4.80
C LEU A 100 -13.06 6.21 3.33
N THR A 101 -12.08 5.90 2.50
CA THR A 101 -12.09 6.23 1.07
C THR A 101 -12.91 5.27 0.24
N ARG A 102 -13.28 4.10 0.80
CA ARG A 102 -14.01 3.01 0.11
C ARG A 102 -13.34 2.57 -1.19
N ILE A 103 -12.02 2.71 -1.28
CA ILE A 103 -11.24 2.21 -2.41
C ILE A 103 -11.28 0.69 -2.39
N GLU A 104 -11.48 0.08 -3.54
CA GLU A 104 -11.50 -1.38 -3.70
C GLU A 104 -10.13 -1.97 -3.33
N PHE A 105 -10.16 -3.04 -2.53
CA PHE A 105 -8.95 -3.74 -2.11
C PHE A 105 -8.52 -4.71 -3.21
N ASP A 106 -7.44 -4.37 -3.91
CA ASP A 106 -6.83 -5.17 -4.96
C ASP A 106 -5.33 -5.44 -4.68
N LEU A 107 -4.65 -6.14 -5.60
CA LEU A 107 -3.21 -6.40 -5.48
C LEU A 107 -2.37 -5.13 -5.56
N VAL A 108 -2.82 -4.11 -6.27
CA VAL A 108 -2.13 -2.81 -6.35
C VAL A 108 -2.15 -2.15 -4.98
N MET A 109 -3.28 -2.25 -4.27
CA MET A 109 -3.43 -1.76 -2.90
C MET A 109 -2.52 -2.50 -1.91
N VAL A 110 -2.40 -3.83 -2.04
CA VAL A 110 -1.44 -4.62 -1.24
C VAL A 110 -0.02 -4.13 -1.47
N ALA A 111 0.38 -3.92 -2.72
CA ALA A 111 1.70 -3.39 -3.07
C ALA A 111 1.93 -1.98 -2.52
N ALA A 112 0.92 -1.11 -2.57
CA ALA A 112 0.97 0.24 -1.99
C ALA A 112 1.15 0.19 -0.47
N ILE A 113 0.38 -0.64 0.24
CA ILE A 113 0.52 -0.83 1.69
C ILE A 113 1.92 -1.32 2.04
N LEU A 114 2.43 -2.34 1.35
CA LEU A 114 3.79 -2.85 1.57
C LEU A 114 4.86 -1.79 1.33
N THR A 115 4.69 -0.96 0.32
CA THR A 115 5.59 0.16 0.04
C THR A 115 5.60 1.19 1.17
N VAL A 116 4.43 1.60 1.65
CA VAL A 116 4.29 2.54 2.78
C VAL A 116 4.91 1.96 4.05
N LEU A 117 4.65 0.68 4.35
CA LEU A 117 5.23 -0.01 5.50
C LEU A 117 6.75 -0.13 5.38
N GLY A 118 7.27 -0.36 4.18
CA GLY A 118 8.72 -0.40 3.92
C GLY A 118 9.39 0.94 4.21
N TYR A 119 8.84 2.04 3.73
CA TYR A 119 9.36 3.40 4.02
C TYR A 119 9.23 3.74 5.51
N SER A 120 8.09 3.46 6.13
CA SER A 120 7.90 3.70 7.56
C SER A 120 8.88 2.91 8.42
N THR A 121 9.15 1.66 8.04
CA THR A 121 10.13 0.81 8.72
C THR A 121 11.56 1.33 8.55
N ASN A 122 11.92 1.77 7.33
CA ASN A 122 13.24 2.35 7.05
C ASN A 122 13.52 3.57 7.93
N ASP A 123 12.57 4.48 8.09
CA ASP A 123 12.72 5.66 8.93
C ASP A 123 12.87 5.28 10.42
N LYS A 124 12.12 4.31 10.90
CA LYS A 124 12.24 3.78 12.27
C LYS A 124 13.64 3.21 12.53
N VAL A 125 14.15 2.42 11.58
CA VAL A 125 15.48 1.82 11.66
C VAL A 125 16.56 2.91 11.79
N VAL A 126 16.45 3.98 11.00
CA VAL A 126 17.40 5.10 11.05
C VAL A 126 17.38 5.79 12.41
N VAL A 127 16.20 6.09 12.94
CA VAL A 127 16.04 6.73 14.24
C VAL A 127 16.53 5.83 15.35
N TYR A 128 16.16 4.54 15.35
CA TYR A 128 16.59 3.59 16.38
C TYR A 128 18.11 3.36 16.39
N ASP A 129 18.72 3.29 15.22
CA ASP A 129 20.17 3.16 15.11
C ASP A 129 20.88 4.39 15.71
N ARG A 130 20.35 5.60 15.47
CA ARG A 130 20.86 6.84 16.04
C ARG A 130 20.64 6.92 17.55
N VAL A 131 19.47 6.53 18.05
CA VAL A 131 19.21 6.44 19.49
C VAL A 131 20.20 5.48 20.16
N ARG A 132 20.43 4.30 19.56
CA ARG A 132 21.39 3.32 20.06
C ARG A 132 22.83 3.85 20.09
N GLU A 133 23.25 4.57 19.05
CA GLU A 133 24.55 5.23 19.00
C GLU A 133 24.69 6.27 20.11
N ASN A 134 23.68 7.14 20.29
CA ASN A 134 23.67 8.18 21.30
C ASN A 134 23.58 7.63 22.72
N LEU A 135 22.90 6.50 22.96
CA LEU A 135 22.90 5.79 24.25
C LEU A 135 24.30 5.32 24.64
N ARG A 136 25.13 4.93 23.68
CA ARG A 136 26.50 4.53 23.93
C ARG A 136 27.43 5.73 24.19
N LYS A 137 27.14 6.85 23.51
CA LYS A 137 27.96 8.07 23.56
C LYS A 137 27.66 8.93 24.80
N TYR A 138 26.39 9.11 25.15
CA TYR A 138 25.90 10.01 26.19
C TYR A 138 25.29 9.24 27.37
N LYS A 139 26.14 8.61 28.20
CA LYS A 139 25.70 7.74 29.32
C LYS A 139 24.98 8.46 30.47
N THR A 140 25.18 9.76 30.62
CA THR A 140 24.61 10.59 31.70
C THR A 140 23.42 11.44 31.25
N MET A 141 23.11 11.44 29.97
CA MET A 141 22.01 12.26 29.43
C MET A 141 20.66 11.64 29.78
N PRO A 142 19.65 12.45 30.22
CA PRO A 142 18.31 11.96 30.41
C PRO A 142 17.74 11.34 29.12
N LEU A 143 17.06 10.21 29.22
CA LEU A 143 16.56 9.45 28.05
C LEU A 143 15.73 10.30 27.11
N ARG A 144 14.87 11.18 27.64
CA ARG A 144 14.02 12.06 26.81
C ARG A 144 14.85 13.00 25.95
N ALA A 145 15.84 13.68 26.56
CA ALA A 145 16.72 14.60 25.85
C ALA A 145 17.58 13.87 24.80
N LEU A 146 18.00 12.62 25.09
CA LEU A 146 18.74 11.79 24.17
C LEU A 146 17.87 11.37 22.95
N ILE A 147 16.61 11.03 23.16
CA ILE A 147 15.67 10.71 22.08
C ILE A 147 15.43 11.96 21.23
N ASP A 148 15.16 13.10 21.83
CA ASP A 148 14.95 14.38 21.12
C ASP A 148 16.19 14.74 20.27
N LEU A 149 17.38 14.58 20.82
CA LEU A 149 18.65 14.78 20.09
C LEU A 149 18.74 13.83 18.89
N SER A 150 18.46 12.55 19.09
CA SER A 150 18.56 11.53 18.04
C SER A 150 17.58 11.76 16.90
N ILE A 151 16.36 12.19 17.21
CA ILE A 151 15.36 12.57 16.22
C ILE A 151 15.81 13.78 15.42
N ASN A 152 16.32 14.82 16.08
CA ASN A 152 16.81 16.03 15.41
C ASN A 152 18.00 15.74 14.48
N GLU A 153 18.91 14.87 14.89
CA GLU A 153 20.06 14.46 14.07
C GLU A 153 19.68 13.65 12.82
N THR A 154 18.56 12.94 12.85
CA THR A 154 18.05 12.14 11.73
C THR A 154 16.98 12.87 10.90
N LEU A 155 16.47 14.00 11.39
CA LEU A 155 15.32 14.72 10.82
C LEU A 155 15.53 15.07 9.33
N ASN A 156 16.69 15.60 8.96
CA ASN A 156 17.00 15.99 7.59
C ASN A 156 16.94 14.78 6.63
N ARG A 157 17.39 13.62 7.08
CA ARG A 157 17.36 12.39 6.28
C ARG A 157 15.91 11.91 6.11
N THR A 158 15.13 11.85 7.19
CA THR A 158 13.73 11.41 7.16
C THR A 158 12.87 12.36 6.33
N LEU A 159 13.05 13.68 6.49
CA LEU A 159 12.36 14.67 5.66
C LEU A 159 12.77 14.54 4.18
N GLY A 160 14.06 14.36 3.89
CA GLY A 160 14.55 14.15 2.53
C GLY A 160 13.93 12.92 1.87
N THR A 161 13.88 11.79 2.57
CA THR A 161 13.28 10.55 2.09
C THR A 161 11.78 10.73 1.82
N SER A 162 11.05 11.30 2.78
CA SER A 162 9.61 11.54 2.64
C SER A 162 9.29 12.53 1.52
N MET A 163 10.08 13.60 1.37
CA MET A 163 9.91 14.58 0.31
C MET A 163 10.18 13.96 -1.08
N THR A 164 11.20 13.12 -1.20
CA THR A 164 11.51 12.43 -2.47
C THR A 164 10.36 11.53 -2.90
N VAL A 165 9.79 10.74 -1.98
CA VAL A 165 8.63 9.87 -2.25
C VAL A 165 7.42 10.71 -2.63
N PHE A 166 7.14 11.78 -1.88
CA PHE A 166 6.03 12.69 -2.16
C PHE A 166 6.15 13.32 -3.55
N LEU A 167 7.32 13.88 -3.89
CA LEU A 167 7.56 14.49 -5.19
C LEU A 167 7.50 13.47 -6.34
N ALA A 168 7.92 12.23 -6.12
CA ALA A 168 7.82 11.17 -7.13
C ALA A 168 6.36 10.71 -7.34
N SER A 169 5.55 10.65 -6.28
CA SER A 169 4.15 10.23 -6.36
C SER A 169 3.20 11.34 -6.84
N LEU A 170 3.55 12.61 -6.64
CA LEU A 170 2.68 13.74 -6.97
C LEU A 170 2.33 13.82 -8.47
N PRO A 171 3.28 13.74 -9.43
CA PRO A 171 2.95 13.72 -10.85
C PRO A 171 2.09 12.53 -11.23
N LEU A 172 2.34 11.36 -10.63
CA LEU A 172 1.55 10.17 -10.86
C LEU A 172 0.10 10.33 -10.38
N ALA A 173 -0.11 10.98 -9.22
CA ALA A 173 -1.43 11.28 -8.70
C ALA A 173 -2.18 12.32 -9.55
N LEU A 174 -1.47 13.34 -10.10
CA LEU A 174 -2.08 14.42 -10.88
C LEU A 174 -2.34 14.05 -12.34
N PHE A 175 -1.46 13.24 -12.95
CA PHE A 175 -1.48 12.92 -14.38
C PHE A 175 -1.72 11.44 -14.68
N GLY A 176 -1.83 10.60 -13.65
CA GLY A 176 -2.00 9.14 -13.81
C GLY A 176 -3.31 8.72 -14.47
N GLY A 177 -4.30 9.60 -14.52
CA GLY A 177 -5.56 9.42 -15.24
C GLY A 177 -6.35 8.18 -14.82
N ALA A 178 -7.28 7.75 -15.66
CA ALA A 178 -8.18 6.61 -15.43
C ALA A 178 -7.47 5.23 -15.36
N SER A 179 -6.16 5.18 -15.55
CA SER A 179 -5.36 3.94 -15.41
C SER A 179 -4.96 3.64 -13.97
N ILE A 180 -5.19 4.59 -13.04
CA ILE A 180 -4.76 4.50 -11.63
C ILE A 180 -5.93 4.77 -10.68
N SER A 181 -7.07 5.24 -11.19
CA SER A 181 -8.30 5.48 -10.42
C SER A 181 -9.24 4.29 -10.47
#